data_1e59315c4e423b4035314333470cc62b
#
_entry.id   1e59315c4e423b4035314333470cc62b
#
_cell.length_a   1.000
_cell.length_b   1.000
_cell.length_c   1.000
_cell.angle_alpha   90.00
_cell.angle_beta   90.00
_cell.angle_gamma   90.00
#
_symmetry.space_group_name_H-M   'P 1'
#
loop_
_entity.id
_entity.type
_entity.pdbx_description
1 polymer ?
#
loop_
_entity_poly.entity_id
_entity_poly.type
_entity_poly.pdbx_seq_one_letter_code
_entity_poly.pdbx_strand_id
1 'polypeptide(L)'
;MSTEQRPQEFRFDLSGGHVALDFANSVSRRDSREKTVEHLNNYHDLIAFAVQSNLINRHEADALAHEGGTQKRTAEQVLRKAIAFREALFEVFAHLAAGDPAPADDLSLVEETATESLTHRHIVRADGGYQWAWDEAPKLERILWPIASSAVNLLVSPDLHQLRECEAGDCYWLFLDNSRNRSRRWCSMASCGNREKARRHYRRQHQP
;
A
#
# COMPACT_ATOMS: atom_id res chain seq x y z
N MET A 1 -29.23 20.79 -17.56
CA MET A 1 -28.00 19.94 -17.69
C MET A 1 -27.40 19.82 -16.29
N SER A 2 -27.75 18.76 -15.58
CA SER A 2 -27.26 18.51 -14.22
C SER A 2 -25.84 17.98 -14.34
N THR A 3 -24.87 18.74 -13.85
CA THR A 3 -23.51 18.27 -13.63
C THR A 3 -23.56 17.24 -12.51
N GLU A 4 -23.57 15.95 -12.85
CA GLU A 4 -23.29 14.89 -11.89
C GLU A 4 -21.87 15.15 -11.32
N GLN A 5 -21.84 15.63 -10.08
CA GLN A 5 -20.61 15.67 -9.31
C GLN A 5 -20.15 14.22 -9.14
N ARG A 6 -19.03 13.85 -9.81
CA ARG A 6 -18.34 12.58 -9.52
C ARG A 6 -18.09 12.52 -8.01
N PRO A 7 -18.35 11.38 -7.35
CA PRO A 7 -18.00 11.20 -5.95
C PRO A 7 -16.53 11.57 -5.78
N GLN A 8 -16.22 12.33 -4.74
CA GLN A 8 -14.83 12.72 -4.46
C GLN A 8 -14.03 11.46 -4.19
N GLU A 9 -13.15 11.10 -5.14
CA GLU A 9 -12.33 9.91 -5.10
C GLU A 9 -11.44 9.95 -3.84
N PHE A 10 -11.42 8.88 -3.04
CA PHE A 10 -10.61 8.82 -1.84
C PHE A 10 -9.14 9.02 -2.20
N ARG A 11 -8.45 9.88 -1.45
CA ARG A 11 -7.03 10.14 -1.65
C ARG A 11 -6.22 9.36 -0.65
N PHE A 12 -5.45 8.38 -1.15
CA PHE A 12 -4.51 7.61 -0.34
C PHE A 12 -3.33 8.48 0.11
N ASP A 13 -2.91 8.31 1.36
CA ASP A 13 -1.70 8.93 1.88
C ASP A 13 -0.50 8.01 1.56
N LEU A 14 0.34 8.43 0.64
CA LEU A 14 1.50 7.68 0.16
C LEU A 14 2.78 8.09 0.93
N SER A 15 2.69 8.18 2.24
CA SER A 15 3.80 8.62 3.11
C SER A 15 4.72 7.49 3.58
N GLY A 16 4.45 6.25 3.20
CA GLY A 16 5.29 5.07 3.50
C GLY A 16 6.66 5.12 2.82
N GLY A 17 6.76 5.87 1.70
CA GLY A 17 8.00 6.03 0.96
C GLY A 17 8.35 4.82 0.07
N HIS A 18 7.47 3.85 -0.02
CA HIS A 18 7.57 2.68 -0.88
C HIS A 18 6.19 2.11 -1.15
N VAL A 19 5.90 1.73 -2.40
CA VAL A 19 4.53 1.34 -2.81
C VAL A 19 3.99 0.14 -2.03
N ALA A 20 4.82 -0.83 -1.67
CA ALA A 20 4.39 -1.97 -0.86
C ALA A 20 3.95 -1.53 0.56
N LEU A 21 4.65 -0.55 1.15
CA LEU A 21 4.28 0.02 2.45
C LEU A 21 3.04 0.90 2.34
N ASP A 22 2.93 1.71 1.27
CA ASP A 22 1.73 2.52 1.01
C ASP A 22 0.50 1.62 0.83
N PHE A 23 0.66 0.46 0.18
CA PHE A 23 -0.40 -0.53 0.05
C PHE A 23 -0.76 -1.16 1.41
N ALA A 24 0.22 -1.59 2.21
CA ALA A 24 0.00 -2.08 3.58
C ALA A 24 -0.72 -1.05 4.47
N ASN A 25 -0.47 0.24 4.23
CA ASN A 25 -1.08 1.37 4.93
C ASN A 25 -2.47 1.77 4.38
N SER A 26 -3.02 1.07 3.38
CA SER A 26 -4.37 1.36 2.84
C SER A 26 -5.52 1.02 3.81
N VAL A 27 -5.21 0.90 5.08
CA VAL A 27 -6.13 0.81 6.21
C VAL A 27 -5.62 1.69 7.34
N SER A 28 -6.52 2.35 8.08
CA SER A 28 -6.17 3.26 9.16
C SER A 28 -6.64 2.74 10.51
N ARG A 29 -5.98 3.16 11.60
CA ARG A 29 -6.36 2.84 12.97
C ARG A 29 -6.41 1.33 13.24
N ARG A 30 -5.34 0.63 12.94
CA ARG A 30 -5.21 -0.82 13.19
C ARG A 30 -5.23 -1.19 14.69
N ASP A 31 -5.08 -0.23 15.61
CA ASP A 31 -5.10 -0.38 17.06
C ASP A 31 -6.45 -0.80 17.65
N SER A 32 -7.53 -0.62 16.91
CA SER A 32 -8.88 -0.85 17.43
C SER A 32 -9.79 -1.42 16.36
N ARG A 33 -10.25 -2.66 16.56
CA ARG A 33 -11.23 -3.30 15.65
C ARG A 33 -12.49 -2.44 15.42
N GLU A 34 -12.91 -1.66 16.40
CA GLU A 34 -14.09 -0.79 16.32
C GLU A 34 -13.82 0.51 15.54
N LYS A 35 -12.55 0.93 15.44
CA LYS A 35 -12.16 2.21 14.81
C LYS A 35 -11.34 2.03 13.53
N THR A 36 -11.01 0.80 13.17
CA THR A 36 -10.33 0.50 11.92
C THR A 36 -11.11 1.04 10.74
N VAL A 37 -10.44 1.76 9.87
CA VAL A 37 -11.04 2.35 8.66
C VAL A 37 -10.42 1.68 7.44
N GLU A 38 -11.22 0.88 6.74
CA GLU A 38 -10.87 0.27 5.47
C GLU A 38 -10.95 1.32 4.36
N HIS A 39 -9.95 1.36 3.50
CA HIS A 39 -9.92 2.26 2.34
C HIS A 39 -10.04 1.52 1.00
N LEU A 40 -10.01 0.17 1.01
CA LEU A 40 -10.24 -0.68 -0.15
C LEU A 40 -11.59 -1.40 -0.01
N ASN A 41 -12.69 -0.66 -0.21
CA ASN A 41 -14.05 -1.17 0.00
C ASN A 41 -14.61 -1.88 -1.24
N ASN A 42 -14.05 -1.60 -2.41
CA ASN A 42 -14.45 -2.15 -3.69
C ASN A 42 -13.27 -2.14 -4.68
N TYR A 43 -13.45 -2.78 -5.84
CA TYR A 43 -12.40 -2.87 -6.85
C TYR A 43 -11.99 -1.52 -7.44
N HIS A 44 -12.87 -0.51 -7.46
CA HIS A 44 -12.53 0.84 -7.92
C HIS A 44 -11.58 1.54 -6.96
N ASP A 45 -11.68 1.27 -5.64
CA ASP A 45 -10.72 1.80 -4.67
C ASP A 45 -9.32 1.23 -4.91
N LEU A 46 -9.24 -0.06 -5.31
CA LEU A 46 -7.97 -0.68 -5.68
C LEU A 46 -7.38 -0.06 -6.96
N ILE A 47 -8.22 0.21 -7.97
CA ILE A 47 -7.81 0.98 -9.18
C ILE A 47 -7.33 2.38 -8.79
N ALA A 48 -8.07 3.09 -7.92
CA ALA A 48 -7.70 4.42 -7.47
C ALA A 48 -6.33 4.43 -6.75
N PHE A 49 -6.08 3.44 -5.89
CA PHE A 49 -4.76 3.24 -5.28
C PHE A 49 -3.67 3.08 -6.36
N ALA A 50 -3.88 2.21 -7.33
CA ALA A 50 -2.89 1.91 -8.37
C ALA A 50 -2.58 3.15 -9.24
N VAL A 51 -3.59 3.96 -9.58
CA VAL A 51 -3.40 5.23 -10.30
C VAL A 51 -2.63 6.24 -9.46
N GLN A 52 -3.03 6.42 -8.19
CA GLN A 52 -2.40 7.39 -7.29
C GLN A 52 -0.95 7.00 -6.95
N SER A 53 -0.64 5.71 -6.94
CA SER A 53 0.72 5.17 -6.75
C SER A 53 1.53 5.08 -8.05
N ASN A 54 1.01 5.57 -9.18
CA ASN A 54 1.63 5.51 -10.52
C ASN A 54 1.98 4.07 -10.99
N LEU A 55 1.22 3.07 -10.56
CA LEU A 55 1.40 1.67 -10.98
C LEU A 55 0.73 1.39 -12.32
N ILE A 56 -0.34 2.11 -12.63
CA ILE A 56 -1.07 2.07 -13.89
C ILE A 56 -1.40 3.49 -14.36
N ASN A 57 -1.51 3.67 -15.67
CA ASN A 57 -1.95 4.93 -16.24
C ASN A 57 -3.49 5.01 -16.35
N ARG A 58 -4.01 6.17 -16.75
CA ARG A 58 -5.47 6.42 -16.87
C ARG A 58 -6.15 5.47 -17.86
N HIS A 59 -5.53 5.17 -18.98
CA HIS A 59 -6.08 4.27 -20.00
C HIS A 59 -6.23 2.84 -19.46
N GLU A 60 -5.22 2.36 -18.74
CA GLU A 60 -5.26 1.06 -18.05
C GLU A 60 -6.33 1.03 -16.95
N ALA A 61 -6.46 2.12 -16.21
CA ALA A 61 -7.49 2.25 -15.18
C ALA A 61 -8.92 2.17 -15.75
N ASP A 62 -9.18 2.88 -16.87
CA ASP A 62 -10.48 2.86 -17.54
C ASP A 62 -10.80 1.45 -18.09
N ALA A 63 -9.81 0.75 -18.67
CA ALA A 63 -9.97 -0.62 -19.13
C ALA A 63 -10.29 -1.60 -17.99
N LEU A 64 -9.57 -1.50 -16.86
CA LEU A 64 -9.81 -2.34 -15.68
C LEU A 64 -11.15 -2.02 -15.01
N ALA A 65 -11.58 -0.76 -14.98
CA ALA A 65 -12.87 -0.36 -14.45
C ALA A 65 -14.02 -0.93 -15.31
N HIS A 66 -13.88 -0.88 -16.64
CA HIS A 66 -14.84 -1.49 -17.57
C HIS A 66 -14.95 -3.01 -17.37
N GLU A 67 -13.81 -3.70 -17.36
CA GLU A 67 -13.74 -5.14 -17.18
C GLU A 67 -14.27 -5.56 -15.81
N GLY A 68 -13.90 -4.86 -14.74
CA GLY A 68 -14.42 -5.10 -13.40
C GLY A 68 -15.93 -4.89 -13.28
N GLY A 69 -16.49 -3.95 -14.06
CA GLY A 69 -17.93 -3.73 -14.16
C GLY A 69 -18.68 -4.89 -14.83
N THR A 70 -18.06 -5.52 -15.82
CA THR A 70 -18.62 -6.71 -16.53
C THR A 70 -18.42 -8.01 -15.75
N GLN A 71 -17.27 -8.15 -15.04
CA GLN A 71 -16.88 -9.34 -14.27
C GLN A 71 -16.95 -9.10 -12.75
N LYS A 72 -18.06 -8.61 -12.24
CA LYS A 72 -18.22 -8.20 -10.82
C LYS A 72 -17.73 -9.24 -9.81
N ARG A 73 -18.08 -10.53 -10.04
CA ARG A 73 -17.66 -11.62 -9.14
C ARG A 73 -16.15 -11.79 -9.11
N THR A 74 -15.48 -11.70 -10.26
CA THR A 74 -14.02 -11.77 -10.37
C THR A 74 -13.38 -10.54 -9.70
N ALA A 75 -13.93 -9.34 -9.92
CA ALA A 75 -13.46 -8.11 -9.28
C ALA A 75 -13.52 -8.19 -7.74
N GLU A 76 -14.60 -8.75 -7.19
CA GLU A 76 -14.72 -9.01 -5.75
C GLU A 76 -13.71 -10.05 -5.25
N GLN A 77 -13.41 -11.09 -6.05
CA GLN A 77 -12.39 -12.09 -5.71
C GLN A 77 -11.00 -11.46 -5.66
N VAL A 78 -10.67 -10.63 -6.67
CA VAL A 78 -9.40 -9.89 -6.72
C VAL A 78 -9.28 -8.93 -5.53
N LEU A 79 -10.34 -8.23 -5.18
CA LEU A 79 -10.33 -7.35 -4.00
C LEU A 79 -10.05 -8.16 -2.71
N ARG A 80 -10.70 -9.31 -2.52
CA ARG A 80 -10.43 -10.17 -1.36
C ARG A 80 -8.97 -10.66 -1.32
N LYS A 81 -8.42 -11.07 -2.49
CA LYS A 81 -7.01 -11.45 -2.63
C LYS A 81 -6.09 -10.27 -2.30
N ALA A 82 -6.43 -9.07 -2.79
CA ALA A 82 -5.70 -7.84 -2.51
C ALA A 82 -5.66 -7.50 -1.01
N ILE A 83 -6.79 -7.61 -0.32
CA ILE A 83 -6.89 -7.36 1.12
C ILE A 83 -6.08 -8.41 1.91
N ALA A 84 -6.20 -9.69 1.59
CA ALA A 84 -5.42 -10.74 2.24
C ALA A 84 -3.91 -10.52 2.07
N PHE A 85 -3.48 -10.22 0.84
CA PHE A 85 -2.10 -9.90 0.53
C PHE A 85 -1.60 -8.63 1.27
N ARG A 86 -2.43 -7.60 1.37
CA ARG A 86 -2.13 -6.38 2.15
C ARG A 86 -1.90 -6.68 3.63
N GLU A 87 -2.76 -7.51 4.23
CA GLU A 87 -2.59 -7.89 5.64
C GLU A 87 -1.29 -8.68 5.84
N ALA A 88 -0.99 -9.64 4.98
CA ALA A 88 0.28 -10.37 5.03
C ALA A 88 1.49 -9.44 4.88
N LEU A 89 1.44 -8.47 3.97
CA LEU A 89 2.50 -7.45 3.85
C LEU A 89 2.66 -6.64 5.13
N PHE A 90 1.54 -6.25 5.76
CA PHE A 90 1.60 -5.50 7.01
C PHE A 90 2.26 -6.32 8.11
N GLU A 91 1.83 -7.58 8.34
CA GLU A 91 2.40 -8.45 9.36
C GLU A 91 3.90 -8.71 9.13
N VAL A 92 4.30 -9.01 7.87
CA VAL A 92 5.71 -9.21 7.52
C VAL A 92 6.53 -7.96 7.86
N PHE A 93 6.13 -6.81 7.37
CA PHE A 93 6.93 -5.59 7.56
C PHE A 93 6.83 -5.03 9.00
N ALA A 94 5.73 -5.22 9.71
CA ALA A 94 5.61 -4.80 11.11
C ALA A 94 6.56 -5.59 12.02
N HIS A 95 6.64 -6.93 11.85
CA HIS A 95 7.60 -7.75 12.57
C HIS A 95 9.04 -7.36 12.25
N LEU A 96 9.37 -7.16 10.98
CA LEU A 96 10.71 -6.72 10.58
C LEU A 96 11.06 -5.32 11.13
N ALA A 97 10.10 -4.41 11.20
CA ALA A 97 10.29 -3.07 11.81
C ALA A 97 10.55 -3.15 13.33
N ALA A 98 9.97 -4.15 14.01
CA ALA A 98 10.21 -4.46 15.42
C ALA A 98 11.55 -5.19 15.67
N GLY A 99 12.20 -5.70 14.62
CA GLY A 99 13.42 -6.51 14.71
C GLY A 99 13.15 -8.01 14.91
N ASP A 100 11.89 -8.42 14.74
CA ASP A 100 11.44 -9.81 14.86
C ASP A 100 11.42 -10.51 13.49
N PRO A 101 11.51 -11.84 13.43
CA PRO A 101 11.35 -12.59 12.18
C PRO A 101 9.92 -12.44 11.64
N ALA A 102 9.79 -12.37 10.32
CA ALA A 102 8.49 -12.35 9.66
C ALA A 102 7.68 -13.64 9.97
N PRO A 103 6.35 -13.56 10.18
CA PRO A 103 5.51 -14.74 10.31
C PRO A 103 5.56 -15.60 9.05
N ALA A 104 5.74 -16.91 9.21
CA ALA A 104 6.00 -17.82 8.09
C ALA A 104 4.84 -17.89 7.08
N ASP A 105 3.60 -17.94 7.57
CA ASP A 105 2.41 -18.04 6.71
C ASP A 105 2.21 -16.76 5.89
N ASP A 106 2.42 -15.58 6.51
CA ASP A 106 2.32 -14.30 5.82
C ASP A 106 3.44 -14.12 4.79
N LEU A 107 4.68 -14.50 5.16
CA LEU A 107 5.80 -14.48 4.22
C LEU A 107 5.54 -15.41 3.03
N SER A 108 5.02 -16.61 3.25
CA SER A 108 4.65 -17.54 2.18
C SER A 108 3.61 -16.95 1.23
N LEU A 109 2.57 -16.28 1.74
CA LEU A 109 1.57 -15.62 0.91
C LEU A 109 2.18 -14.48 0.07
N VAL A 110 3.13 -13.74 0.64
CA VAL A 110 3.87 -12.69 -0.09
C VAL A 110 4.71 -13.30 -1.21
N GLU A 111 5.44 -14.40 -0.94
CA GLU A 111 6.25 -15.10 -1.92
C GLU A 111 5.40 -15.72 -3.05
N GLU A 112 4.28 -16.37 -2.73
CA GLU A 112 3.36 -16.96 -3.70
C GLU A 112 2.79 -15.88 -4.63
N THR A 113 2.33 -14.76 -4.07
CA THR A 113 1.77 -13.64 -4.85
C THR A 113 2.83 -13.01 -5.75
N ALA A 114 4.07 -12.88 -5.27
CA ALA A 114 5.17 -12.36 -6.06
C ALA A 114 5.58 -13.34 -7.18
N THR A 115 5.66 -14.62 -6.88
CA THR A 115 5.99 -15.67 -7.87
C THR A 115 4.96 -15.72 -8.98
N GLU A 116 3.66 -15.66 -8.63
CA GLU A 116 2.59 -15.55 -9.63
C GLU A 116 2.78 -14.30 -10.51
N SER A 117 3.08 -13.16 -9.90
CA SER A 117 3.26 -11.91 -10.64
C SER A 117 4.41 -11.97 -11.66
N LEU A 118 5.50 -12.66 -11.33
CA LEU A 118 6.65 -12.80 -12.22
C LEU A 118 6.31 -13.54 -13.53
N THR A 119 5.31 -14.41 -13.56
CA THR A 119 4.84 -15.09 -14.79
C THR A 119 4.23 -14.14 -15.81
N HIS A 120 3.88 -12.92 -15.37
CA HIS A 120 3.29 -11.85 -16.16
C HIS A 120 4.28 -10.73 -16.49
N ARG A 121 5.57 -10.95 -16.22
CA ARG A 121 6.63 -9.97 -16.45
C ARG A 121 7.55 -10.42 -17.58
N HIS A 122 7.77 -9.54 -18.54
CA HIS A 122 8.60 -9.82 -19.70
C HIS A 122 9.50 -8.63 -20.03
N ILE A 123 10.49 -8.86 -20.90
CA ILE A 123 11.44 -7.84 -21.33
C ILE A 123 10.96 -7.25 -22.65
N VAL A 124 10.88 -5.92 -22.72
CA VAL A 124 10.58 -5.18 -23.94
C VAL A 124 11.74 -4.26 -24.32
N ARG A 125 11.85 -3.97 -25.61
CA ARG A 125 12.82 -2.98 -26.09
C ARG A 125 12.33 -1.58 -25.74
N ALA A 126 13.23 -0.76 -25.21
CA ALA A 126 13.00 0.66 -24.90
C ALA A 126 14.13 1.51 -25.47
N ASP A 127 13.98 2.83 -25.43
CA ASP A 127 15.01 3.77 -25.86
C ASP A 127 16.28 3.58 -25.04
N GLY A 128 17.36 3.19 -25.72
CA GLY A 128 18.66 2.93 -25.08
C GLY A 128 18.87 1.52 -24.52
N GLY A 129 17.94 0.56 -24.72
CA GLY A 129 18.14 -0.82 -24.26
C GLY A 129 16.87 -1.63 -24.07
N TYR A 130 16.75 -2.24 -22.92
CA TYR A 130 15.62 -3.09 -22.54
C TYR A 130 15.06 -2.68 -21.18
N GLN A 131 13.77 -2.88 -20.99
CA GLN A 131 13.11 -2.67 -19.71
C GLN A 131 12.12 -3.80 -19.40
N TRP A 132 11.76 -3.92 -18.15
CA TRP A 132 10.69 -4.79 -17.72
C TRP A 132 9.32 -4.19 -18.03
N ALA A 133 8.42 -5.01 -18.54
CA ALA A 133 7.01 -4.67 -18.75
C ALA A 133 6.11 -5.77 -18.16
N TRP A 134 4.90 -5.40 -17.88
CA TRP A 134 3.83 -6.33 -17.48
C TRP A 134 2.99 -6.68 -18.70
N ASP A 135 2.35 -7.87 -18.68
CA ASP A 135 1.39 -8.25 -19.71
C ASP A 135 0.32 -7.18 -19.90
N GLU A 136 -0.01 -6.86 -21.14
CA GLU A 136 -1.04 -5.88 -21.48
C GLU A 136 -2.46 -6.41 -21.36
N ALA A 137 -2.65 -7.73 -21.14
CA ALA A 137 -3.96 -8.33 -21.01
C ALA A 137 -4.75 -7.67 -19.86
N PRO A 138 -6.05 -7.37 -20.04
CA PRO A 138 -6.89 -6.72 -19.04
C PRO A 138 -7.32 -7.70 -17.93
N LYS A 139 -6.35 -8.34 -17.30
CA LYS A 139 -6.56 -9.19 -16.13
C LYS A 139 -6.78 -8.31 -14.91
N LEU A 140 -7.84 -8.55 -14.17
CA LEU A 140 -8.18 -7.76 -12.99
C LEU A 140 -7.11 -7.83 -11.89
N GLU A 141 -6.39 -8.98 -11.79
CA GLU A 141 -5.27 -9.16 -10.86
C GLU A 141 -4.03 -8.33 -11.21
N ARG A 142 -3.96 -7.76 -12.41
CA ARG A 142 -2.80 -7.00 -12.90
C ARG A 142 -2.32 -5.92 -11.92
N ILE A 143 -3.25 -5.34 -11.16
CA ILE A 143 -2.93 -4.32 -10.16
C ILE A 143 -1.98 -4.86 -9.08
N LEU A 144 -2.10 -6.13 -8.72
CA LEU A 144 -1.29 -6.74 -7.66
C LEU A 144 0.14 -7.03 -8.09
N TRP A 145 0.40 -7.25 -9.38
CA TRP A 145 1.72 -7.67 -9.85
C TRP A 145 2.86 -6.67 -9.53
N PRO A 146 2.73 -5.37 -9.83
CA PRO A 146 3.76 -4.41 -9.47
C PRO A 146 3.89 -4.21 -7.95
N ILE A 147 2.80 -4.35 -7.19
CA ILE A 147 2.83 -4.25 -5.73
C ILE A 147 3.62 -5.43 -5.14
N ALA A 148 3.33 -6.66 -5.59
CA ALA A 148 4.00 -7.88 -5.13
C ALA A 148 5.49 -7.87 -5.51
N SER A 149 5.81 -7.50 -6.75
CA SER A 149 7.21 -7.32 -7.17
C SER A 149 7.93 -6.26 -6.34
N SER A 150 7.27 -5.16 -6.02
CA SER A 150 7.81 -4.11 -5.16
C SER A 150 8.09 -4.61 -3.74
N ALA A 151 7.18 -5.42 -3.19
CA ALA A 151 7.33 -5.96 -1.84
C ALA A 151 8.56 -6.84 -1.70
N VAL A 152 8.75 -7.80 -2.59
CA VAL A 152 9.93 -8.68 -2.53
C VAL A 152 11.23 -7.93 -2.83
N ASN A 153 11.19 -6.92 -3.72
CA ASN A 153 12.34 -6.06 -3.93
C ASN A 153 12.74 -5.29 -2.66
N LEU A 154 11.77 -4.83 -1.85
CA LEU A 154 12.07 -4.18 -0.58
C LEU A 154 12.63 -5.18 0.43
N LEU A 155 12.08 -6.40 0.52
CA LEU A 155 12.55 -7.44 1.45
C LEU A 155 14.02 -7.81 1.24
N VAL A 156 14.50 -7.79 -0.01
CA VAL A 156 15.93 -8.09 -0.32
C VAL A 156 16.78 -6.83 -0.47
N SER A 157 16.20 -5.65 -0.31
CA SER A 157 16.89 -4.37 -0.45
C SER A 157 17.76 -4.05 0.77
N PRO A 158 18.93 -3.41 0.56
CA PRO A 158 19.67 -2.81 1.66
C PRO A 158 18.85 -1.71 2.39
N ASP A 159 17.82 -1.14 1.76
CA ASP A 159 16.99 -0.10 2.38
C ASP A 159 16.03 -0.64 3.45
N LEU A 160 15.87 -1.97 3.55
CA LEU A 160 15.01 -2.59 4.56
C LEU A 160 15.37 -2.16 6.00
N HIS A 161 16.64 -1.87 6.28
CA HIS A 161 17.08 -1.37 7.61
C HIS A 161 16.50 0.00 7.99
N GLN A 162 15.93 0.74 7.01
CA GLN A 162 15.27 2.05 7.22
C GLN A 162 13.78 1.89 7.56
N LEU A 163 13.27 0.66 7.53
CA LEU A 163 11.86 0.38 7.85
C LEU A 163 11.55 0.74 9.30
N ARG A 164 10.46 1.45 9.52
CA ARG A 164 9.97 1.87 10.82
C ARG A 164 8.45 1.76 10.87
N GLU A 165 7.94 1.58 12.08
CA GLU A 165 6.53 1.74 12.39
C GLU A 165 6.28 3.13 13.02
N CYS A 166 5.13 3.72 12.73
CA CYS A 166 4.74 5.03 13.24
C CYS A 166 4.46 4.96 14.76
N GLU A 167 5.19 5.77 15.55
CA GLU A 167 5.05 5.81 17.01
C GLU A 167 3.79 6.57 17.51
N ALA A 168 2.91 7.05 16.62
CA ALA A 168 1.64 7.62 17.03
C ALA A 168 0.71 6.50 17.51
N GLY A 169 0.24 6.59 18.77
CA GLY A 169 -0.46 5.51 19.47
C GLY A 169 -1.80 5.06 18.87
N ASP A 170 -2.16 5.52 17.68
CA ASP A 170 -3.39 5.18 16.96
C ASP A 170 -3.14 5.02 15.44
N CYS A 171 -1.89 4.84 15.01
CA CYS A 171 -1.53 4.83 13.58
C CYS A 171 -1.04 3.47 13.09
N TYR A 172 0.13 3.00 13.58
CA TYR A 172 0.82 1.74 13.20
C TYR A 172 1.24 1.66 11.72
N TRP A 173 1.21 2.75 10.98
CA TRP A 173 1.65 2.77 9.59
C TRP A 173 3.15 2.55 9.46
N LEU A 174 3.52 1.81 8.44
CA LEU A 174 4.89 1.48 8.11
C LEU A 174 5.48 2.51 7.14
N PHE A 175 6.76 2.84 7.31
CA PHE A 175 7.43 3.78 6.42
C PHE A 175 8.95 3.56 6.38
N LEU A 176 9.60 4.01 5.31
CA LEU A 176 11.05 4.09 5.25
C LEU A 176 11.52 5.44 5.80
N ASP A 177 12.44 5.40 6.74
CA ASP A 177 13.07 6.62 7.28
C ASP A 177 14.24 7.05 6.40
N ASN A 178 13.95 7.76 5.32
CA ASN A 178 14.91 8.38 4.41
C ASN A 178 15.44 9.73 4.93
N SER A 179 15.18 10.09 6.19
CA SER A 179 15.68 11.35 6.75
C SER A 179 17.20 11.29 6.96
N ARG A 180 17.86 12.45 6.84
CA ARG A 180 19.32 12.54 6.93
C ARG A 180 19.89 11.92 8.22
N ASN A 181 19.18 12.08 9.34
CA ASN A 181 19.63 11.61 10.66
C ASN A 181 18.94 10.30 11.09
N ARG A 182 18.11 9.69 10.24
CA ARG A 182 17.32 8.48 10.54
C ARG A 182 16.59 8.55 11.89
N SER A 183 15.95 9.69 12.14
CA SER A 183 15.28 10.00 13.41
C SER A 183 13.80 10.28 13.27
N ARG A 184 13.19 9.94 12.13
CA ARG A 184 11.76 10.08 11.87
C ARG A 184 10.99 9.08 12.73
N ARG A 185 10.07 9.58 13.54
CA ARG A 185 9.24 8.80 14.46
C ARG A 185 7.81 8.59 13.97
N TRP A 186 7.35 9.37 13.00
CA TRP A 186 5.98 9.37 12.50
C TRP A 186 5.96 9.22 10.99
N CYS A 187 4.97 8.48 10.48
CA CYS A 187 4.76 8.31 9.06
C CYS A 187 4.55 9.64 8.31
N SER A 188 4.02 10.66 8.98
CA SER A 188 3.92 12.03 8.47
C SER A 188 3.97 13.05 9.60
N MET A 189 4.78 14.10 9.42
CA MET A 189 4.79 15.24 10.35
C MET A 189 3.50 16.05 10.28
N ALA A 190 2.90 16.17 9.08
CA ALA A 190 1.69 16.95 8.86
C ALA A 190 0.45 16.31 9.54
N SER A 191 0.43 14.99 9.67
CA SER A 191 -0.66 14.24 10.31
C SER A 191 -0.27 13.77 11.72
N CYS A 192 0.44 12.65 11.82
CA CYS A 192 0.76 12.02 13.11
C CYS A 192 1.64 12.89 14.01
N GLY A 193 2.68 13.54 13.45
CA GLY A 193 3.55 14.41 14.22
C GLY A 193 2.83 15.61 14.85
N ASN A 194 1.96 16.28 14.09
CA ASN A 194 1.18 17.40 14.61
C ASN A 194 0.14 16.94 15.64
N ARG A 195 -0.51 15.79 15.41
CA ARG A 195 -1.46 15.20 16.36
C ARG A 195 -0.80 14.87 17.70
N GLU A 196 0.39 14.25 17.68
CA GLU A 196 1.14 13.94 18.90
C GLU A 196 1.66 15.20 19.62
N LYS A 197 2.05 16.24 18.89
CA LYS A 197 2.39 17.55 19.50
C LYS A 197 1.19 18.16 20.22
N ALA A 198 0.01 18.15 19.60
CA ALA A 198 -1.22 18.66 20.19
C ALA A 198 -1.62 17.85 21.45
N ARG A 199 -1.55 16.51 21.40
CA ARG A 199 -1.78 15.65 22.57
C ARG A 199 -0.82 15.94 23.73
N ARG A 200 0.47 16.13 23.43
CA ARG A 200 1.48 16.47 24.44
C ARG A 200 1.21 17.85 25.06
N HIS A 201 0.84 18.82 24.25
CA HIS A 201 0.49 20.16 24.74
C HIS A 201 -0.72 20.11 25.67
N TYR A 202 -1.79 19.42 25.27
CA TYR A 202 -2.99 19.24 26.09
C TYR A 202 -2.70 18.58 27.43
N ARG A 203 -1.92 17.48 27.44
CA ARG A 203 -1.52 16.81 28.70
C ARG A 203 -0.77 17.72 29.66
N ARG A 204 0.15 18.56 29.14
CA ARG A 204 0.91 19.51 29.99
C ARG A 204 0.03 20.57 30.64
N GLN A 205 -1.06 20.97 29.98
CA GLN A 205 -1.97 21.99 30.53
C GLN A 205 -2.99 21.43 31.52
N HIS A 206 -3.24 20.10 31.49
CA HIS A 206 -4.27 19.44 32.30
C HIS A 206 -3.69 18.40 33.27
N GLN A 207 -2.38 18.34 33.44
CA GLN A 207 -1.76 17.64 34.58
C GLN A 207 -1.84 18.53 35.83
N PRO A 208 -2.43 18.01 36.93
CA PRO A 208 -2.52 18.77 38.18
C PRO A 208 -1.16 19.05 38.81
#